data_9e8a4fa98b35f9710733ec7ffb60c6f8
#
_entry.id   9e8a4fa98b35f9710733ec7ffb60c6f8
#
_cell.length_a   1.000
_cell.length_b   1.000
_cell.length_c   1.000
_cell.angle_alpha   90.00
_cell.angle_beta   90.00
_cell.angle_gamma   90.00
#
_symmetry.space_group_name_H-M   'P 1'
#
loop_
_entity.id
_entity.type
_entity.pdbx_description
1 polymer ?
#
loop_
_entity_poly.entity_id
_entity_poly.type
_entity_poly.pdbx_seq_one_letter_code
_entity_poly.pdbx_strand_id
1 'polypeptide(L)' 'MTERRWQFWVDRGGTFTDVVARRPDGRLLARKLLSDDPARYRDAAVAGIRRLLGLAEDEPVPAELVET' A
#
# COMPACT_ATOMS: atom_id res chain seq x y z
N MET A 1 17.52 8.58 -16.03
CA MET A 1 17.51 8.44 -14.56
C MET A 1 16.43 7.51 -14.10
N THR A 2 16.77 6.54 -13.32
CA THR A 2 15.80 5.54 -12.88
C THR A 2 15.13 5.98 -11.58
N GLU A 3 13.82 5.98 -11.59
CA GLU A 3 13.03 6.23 -10.39
C GLU A 3 13.08 5.01 -9.50
N ARG A 4 13.43 5.18 -8.24
CA ARG A 4 13.55 4.07 -7.30
C ARG A 4 12.44 4.05 -6.27
N ARG A 5 11.44 4.89 -6.44
CA ARG A 5 10.33 4.96 -5.52
C ARG A 5 9.18 4.10 -5.99
N TRP A 6 8.43 3.63 -5.02
CA TRP A 6 7.17 2.95 -5.28
C TRP A 6 6.08 4.00 -5.50
N GLN A 7 5.15 3.66 -6.38
CA GLN A 7 3.94 4.47 -6.58
C GLN A 7 2.73 3.66 -6.17
N PHE A 8 1.77 4.31 -5.53
CA PHE A 8 0.57 3.64 -5.04
C PHE A 8 -0.69 4.35 -5.50
N TRP A 9 -1.68 3.56 -5.85
CA TRP A 9 -3.03 4.04 -6.14
C TRP A 9 -3.97 3.35 -5.19
N VAL A 10 -4.87 4.10 -4.56
CA VAL A 10 -5.81 3.58 -3.58
C VAL A 10 -7.22 3.91 -4.03
N ASP A 11 -8.04 2.89 -4.12
CA ASP A 11 -9.46 3.03 -4.42
C ASP A 11 -10.24 2.54 -3.21
N ARG A 12 -10.79 3.46 -2.44
CA ARG A 12 -11.53 3.14 -1.22
C ARG A 12 -12.99 2.92 -1.54
N GLY A 13 -13.45 1.68 -1.39
CA GLY A 13 -14.86 1.34 -1.51
C GLY A 13 -15.50 1.19 -0.13
N GLY A 14 -16.81 0.96 -0.11
CA GLY A 14 -17.53 0.77 1.15
C GLY A 14 -17.14 -0.50 1.88
N THR A 15 -16.93 -1.59 1.14
CA THR A 15 -16.57 -2.89 1.73
C THR A 15 -15.09 -3.18 1.59
N PHE A 16 -14.54 -2.96 0.40
CA PHE A 16 -13.14 -3.26 0.12
C PHE A 16 -12.38 -2.02 -0.33
N THR A 17 -11.12 -1.98 0.03
CA THR A 17 -10.17 -0.99 -0.46
C THR A 17 -9.16 -1.71 -1.34
N ASP A 18 -8.99 -1.23 -2.56
CA ASP A 18 -8.01 -1.77 -3.49
C ASP A 18 -6.76 -0.89 -3.46
N VAL A 19 -5.60 -1.52 -3.29
CA VAL A 19 -4.32 -0.83 -3.33
C VAL A 19 -3.49 -1.44 -4.44
N VAL A 20 -3.09 -0.61 -5.39
CA VAL A 20 -2.24 -1.02 -6.49
C VAL A 20 -0.89 -0.34 -6.32
N ALA A 21 0.16 -1.11 -6.45
CA ALA A 21 1.52 -0.60 -6.32
C ALA A 21 2.29 -0.82 -7.61
N ARG A 22 3.05 0.17 -7.99
CA ARG A 22 4.05 0.04 -9.04
C ARG A 22 5.42 0.04 -8.41
N ARG A 23 6.14 -1.05 -8.60
CA ARG A 23 7.50 -1.20 -8.08
C ARG A 23 8.47 -0.33 -8.88
N PRO A 24 9.65 -0.04 -8.31
CA PRO A 24 10.68 0.69 -9.07
C PRO A 24 11.08 0.00 -10.37
N ASP A 25 10.94 -1.33 -10.45
CA ASP A 25 11.26 -2.07 -11.66
C ASP A 25 10.11 -2.09 -12.67
N GLY A 26 9.01 -1.40 -12.39
CA GLY A 26 7.87 -1.30 -13.27
C GLY A 26 6.78 -2.33 -13.06
N ARG A 27 7.00 -3.33 -12.22
CA ARG A 27 6.00 -4.36 -11.96
C ARG A 27 4.84 -3.80 -11.17
N LEU A 28 3.65 -4.30 -11.46
CA LEU A 28 2.43 -3.93 -10.75
C LEU A 28 2.03 -5.02 -9.79
N LEU A 29 1.68 -4.62 -8.58
CA LEU A 29 1.15 -5.49 -7.54
C LEU A 29 -0.17 -4.92 -7.06
N ALA A 30 -1.04 -5.77 -6.56
CA ALA A 30 -2.34 -5.32 -6.06
C ALA A 30 -2.73 -6.09 -4.81
N ARG A 31 -3.45 -5.40 -3.93
CA ARG A 31 -4.03 -5.98 -2.72
C ARG A 31 -5.45 -5.46 -2.55
N LYS A 32 -6.33 -6.35 -2.14
CA LYS A 32 -7.69 -6.00 -1.77
C LYS A 32 -7.86 -6.28 -0.29
N LEU A 33 -8.29 -5.27 0.47
CA LEU A 33 -8.48 -5.39 1.91
C LEU A 33 -9.87 -4.90 2.28
N LEU A 34 -10.40 -5.41 3.40
CA LEU A 34 -11.62 -4.84 3.97
C LEU A 34 -11.35 -3.40 4.36
N SER A 35 -12.26 -2.51 3.98
CA SER A 35 -12.11 -1.09 4.28
C SER A 35 -12.14 -0.81 5.77
N ASP A 36 -12.86 -1.64 6.54
CA ASP A 36 -13.00 -1.50 7.97
C ASP A 36 -12.70 -2.82 8.66
N ASP A 37 -11.54 -2.91 9.27
CA ASP A 37 -11.11 -4.11 10.01
C ASP A 37 -10.24 -3.66 11.18
N PRO A 38 -10.86 -3.04 12.21
CA PRO A 38 -10.10 -2.42 13.29
C PRO A 38 -9.31 -3.41 14.14
N ALA A 39 -9.64 -4.70 14.08
CA ALA A 39 -8.87 -5.71 14.78
C ALA A 39 -7.50 -5.93 14.17
N ARG A 40 -7.31 -5.59 12.91
CA ARG A 40 -6.07 -5.84 12.18
C ARG A 40 -5.31 -4.58 11.81
N TYR A 41 -6.01 -3.50 11.49
CA TYR A 41 -5.38 -2.26 11.08
C TYR A 41 -6.36 -1.09 11.26
N ARG A 42 -5.80 0.10 11.37
CA ARG A 42 -6.60 1.32 11.50
C ARG A 42 -7.02 1.87 10.15
N ASP A 43 -6.17 1.72 9.15
CA ASP A 43 -6.38 2.28 7.82
C ASP A 43 -6.02 1.24 6.77
N ALA A 44 -6.99 0.86 5.96
CA ALA A 44 -6.81 -0.16 4.95
C ALA A 44 -5.77 0.23 3.90
N ALA A 45 -5.73 1.51 3.51
CA ALA A 45 -4.77 1.96 2.52
C ALA A 45 -3.34 1.81 3.03
N VAL A 46 -3.08 2.24 4.26
CA VAL A 46 -1.76 2.14 4.86
C VAL A 46 -1.37 0.67 5.07
N ALA A 47 -2.33 -0.15 5.53
CA ALA A 47 -2.08 -1.58 5.69
C ALA A 47 -1.72 -2.24 4.37
N GLY A 48 -2.42 -1.90 3.30
CA GLY A 48 -2.13 -2.43 1.98
C GLY A 48 -0.75 -2.04 1.49
N ILE A 49 -0.37 -0.79 1.70
CA ILE A 49 0.96 -0.31 1.33
C ILE A 49 2.04 -1.06 2.09
N ARG A 50 1.87 -1.23 3.41
CA ARG A 50 2.83 -1.99 4.21
C ARG A 50 2.97 -3.42 3.71
N ARG A 51 1.86 -4.08 3.43
CA ARG A 51 1.89 -5.46 2.94
C ARG A 51 2.58 -5.59 1.60
N LEU A 52 2.33 -4.66 0.71
CA LEU A 52 2.97 -4.67 -0.61
C LEU A 52 4.47 -4.40 -0.51
N LEU A 53 4.89 -3.58 0.45
CA LEU A 53 6.30 -3.32 0.70
C LEU A 53 6.99 -4.43 1.52
N GLY A 54 6.22 -5.36 2.06
CA GLY A 54 6.78 -6.42 2.90
C GLY A 54 7.10 -5.97 4.31
N LEU A 55 6.47 -4.91 4.78
CA LEU A 55 6.69 -4.38 6.12
C LEU A 55 5.75 -5.03 7.13
N ALA A 56 6.17 -5.01 8.40
CA ALA A 56 5.31 -5.45 9.49
C ALA A 56 4.15 -4.48 9.69
N GLU A 57 3.08 -4.94 10.37
CA GLU A 57 1.86 -4.15 10.52
C GLU A 57 2.07 -2.84 11.27
N ASP A 58 3.04 -2.79 12.17
CA ASP A 58 3.33 -1.59 12.96
C ASP A 58 4.58 -0.84 12.48
N GLU A 59 5.19 -1.29 11.41
CA GLU A 59 6.39 -0.68 10.87
C GLU A 59 6.04 0.59 10.09
N PRO A 60 6.74 1.70 10.32
CA PRO A 60 6.45 2.92 9.56
C PRO A 60 6.84 2.75 8.10
N VAL A 61 6.07 3.38 7.22
CA VAL A 61 6.37 3.37 5.80
C VAL A 61 7.45 4.42 5.54
N PRO A 62 8.61 4.03 4.97
CA PRO A 62 9.66 5.00 4.66
C PRO A 62 9.20 5.99 3.59
N ALA A 63 9.20 7.26 3.92
CA ALA A 63 8.72 8.30 3.00
C ALA A 63 9.52 8.36 1.71
N GLU A 64 10.79 8.05 1.77
CA GLU A 64 11.67 8.09 0.60
C GLU A 64 11.41 6.96 -0.39
N LEU A 65 10.66 5.93 0.00
CA LEU A 65 10.30 4.84 -0.90
C LEU A 65 8.98 5.06 -1.61
N VAL A 66 8.20 6.05 -1.19
CA VAL A 66 6.84 6.26 -1.67
C VAL A 66 6.73 7.61 -2.35
N GLU A 67 6.16 7.60 -3.56
CA GLU A 67 5.83 8.82 -4.28
C GLU A 67 4.31 9.04 -4.18
N THR A 68 3.92 10.20 -3.73
CA THR A 68 2.51 10.53 -3.59
C THR A 68 2.03 11.42 -4.74
#